data_92329beecc3f728ebeaa29a860469a9a
#
_entry.id   92329beecc3f728ebeaa29a860469a9a
#
_cell.length_a   1.000
_cell.length_b   1.000
_cell.length_c   1.000
_cell.angle_alpha   90.00
_cell.angle_beta   90.00
_cell.angle_gamma   90.00
#
_symmetry.space_group_name_H-M   'P 1'
#
loop_
_entity.id
_entity.type
_entity.pdbx_description
1 polymer ?
#
loop_
_entity_poly.entity_id
_entity_poly.type
_entity_poly.pdbx_seq_one_letter_code
_entity_poly.pdbx_strand_id
1 'polypeptide(L)'
;MVGPYVDALLREIELCGQLIRERGLKLRAGYIGGGTPTAIPCGELARILDAAQRAFPGAVEWTVEAGRPDTIDCEKLRMLRDHAVGRISVNPQTFDDDTLRRIGRAHTGADTVRAYELARSLGFDDINMDLIAALPGETPEIFSRTLDRVIELNPESVTVHALAIKRSSRLHEQLHVSEGEHGQVSADGAAEMIACARRRLTAAGWRPYYLYRQKYMAGNLENVGYAKPGKACLYNIGNMEETASVLALGAGAITKWLYDREILAAAKGCDVEALRFANLQLRIERAPNVRNIQQYIDRIDEMVGRKRALILPEVEA
;
A
#
# COMPACT_ATOMS: atom_id res chain seq x y z
N MET A 1 -3.54 15.29 -18.54
CA MET A 1 -4.50 14.54 -17.68
C MET A 1 -4.09 14.54 -16.19
N VAL A 2 -2.78 14.69 -15.86
CA VAL A 2 -2.33 14.71 -14.44
C VAL A 2 -2.92 15.89 -13.69
N GLY A 3 -2.80 17.13 -14.19
CA GLY A 3 -3.30 18.34 -13.53
C GLY A 3 -4.80 18.25 -13.17
N PRO A 4 -5.71 18.01 -14.12
CA PRO A 4 -7.13 17.89 -13.81
C PRO A 4 -7.48 16.76 -12.82
N TYR A 5 -6.72 15.65 -12.84
CA TYR A 5 -6.86 14.60 -11.85
C TYR A 5 -6.45 15.08 -10.45
N VAL A 6 -5.30 15.76 -10.36
CA VAL A 6 -4.82 16.30 -9.08
C VAL A 6 -5.82 17.34 -8.55
N ASP A 7 -6.34 18.23 -9.38
CA ASP A 7 -7.33 19.23 -8.94
C ASP A 7 -8.61 18.57 -8.36
N ALA A 8 -9.10 17.50 -9.01
CA ALA A 8 -10.23 16.72 -8.47
C ALA A 8 -9.88 16.04 -7.15
N LEU A 9 -8.67 15.46 -7.03
CA LEU A 9 -8.19 14.84 -5.80
C LEU A 9 -8.05 15.86 -4.67
N LEU A 10 -7.54 17.06 -4.95
CA LEU A 10 -7.45 18.14 -3.96
C LEU A 10 -8.83 18.53 -3.43
N ARG A 11 -9.84 18.62 -4.31
CA ARG A 11 -11.23 18.87 -3.92
C ARG A 11 -11.76 17.74 -3.03
N GLU A 12 -11.51 16.47 -3.37
CA GLU A 12 -11.91 15.35 -2.53
C GLU A 12 -11.25 15.41 -1.15
N ILE A 13 -9.95 15.71 -1.10
CA ILE A 13 -9.19 15.85 0.16
C ILE A 13 -9.83 16.93 1.05
N GLU A 14 -10.13 18.10 0.49
CA GLU A 14 -10.73 19.22 1.24
C GLU A 14 -12.10 18.86 1.81
N LEU A 15 -13.00 18.35 0.96
CA LEU A 15 -14.36 17.99 1.38
C LEU A 15 -14.37 16.84 2.39
N CYS A 16 -13.53 15.83 2.19
CA CYS A 16 -13.39 14.75 3.18
C CYS A 16 -12.72 15.23 4.48
N GLY A 17 -11.79 16.16 4.42
CA GLY A 17 -11.24 16.81 5.61
C GLY A 17 -12.30 17.52 6.44
N GLN A 18 -13.28 18.17 5.79
CA GLN A 18 -14.43 18.78 6.48
C GLN A 18 -15.28 17.70 7.19
N LEU A 19 -15.59 16.59 6.52
CA LEU A 19 -16.35 15.47 7.10
C LEU A 19 -15.66 14.88 8.35
N ILE A 20 -14.34 14.73 8.31
CA ILE A 20 -13.57 14.20 9.44
C ILE A 20 -13.61 15.20 10.63
N ARG A 21 -13.50 16.50 10.36
CA ARG A 21 -13.62 17.54 11.40
C ARG A 21 -15.03 17.59 11.98
N GLU A 22 -16.08 17.57 11.15
CA GLU A 22 -17.49 17.52 11.59
C GLU A 22 -17.75 16.34 12.54
N ARG A 23 -17.08 15.22 12.31
CA ARG A 23 -17.17 14.01 13.14
C ARG A 23 -16.25 14.05 14.37
N GLY A 24 -15.40 15.03 14.52
CA GLY A 24 -14.42 15.13 15.61
C GLY A 24 -13.34 14.04 15.57
N LEU A 25 -13.09 13.45 14.39
CA LEU A 25 -12.14 12.37 14.22
C LEU A 25 -10.74 12.92 13.93
N LYS A 26 -9.72 12.08 14.25
CA LYS A 26 -8.31 12.39 14.01
C LYS A 26 -7.67 11.32 13.15
N LEU A 27 -6.91 11.74 12.15
CA LEU A 27 -6.08 10.85 11.36
C LEU A 27 -4.87 10.39 12.20
N ARG A 28 -4.58 9.10 12.19
CA ARG A 28 -3.37 8.54 12.84
C ARG A 28 -2.22 8.39 11.86
N ALA A 29 -2.51 7.94 10.64
CA ALA A 29 -1.50 7.73 9.62
C ALA A 29 -2.01 8.22 8.26
N GLY A 30 -1.15 8.90 7.49
CA GLY A 30 -1.34 9.22 6.10
C GLY A 30 -0.50 8.28 5.22
N TYR A 31 -1.09 7.76 4.15
CA TYR A 31 -0.43 6.84 3.24
C TYR A 31 -0.75 7.20 1.80
N ILE A 32 0.26 7.53 1.03
CA ILE A 32 0.13 7.82 -0.40
C ILE A 32 0.70 6.63 -1.18
N GLY A 33 -0.20 5.85 -1.74
CA GLY A 33 0.12 4.65 -2.50
C GLY A 33 -0.65 4.60 -3.82
N GLY A 34 -0.75 3.42 -4.38
CA GLY A 34 -1.46 3.15 -5.64
C GLY A 34 -0.51 2.70 -6.73
N GLY A 35 -0.45 3.39 -7.88
CA GLY A 35 0.45 3.00 -8.97
C GLY A 35 1.91 3.27 -8.64
N THR A 36 2.32 4.50 -8.75
CA THR A 36 3.66 4.98 -8.35
C THR A 36 3.54 6.48 -8.10
N PRO A 37 3.36 6.93 -6.87
CA PRO A 37 3.21 8.36 -6.54
C PRO A 37 4.35 9.24 -7.06
N THR A 38 5.57 8.74 -7.05
CA THR A 38 6.75 9.44 -7.57
C THR A 38 6.83 9.51 -9.10
N ALA A 39 5.91 8.89 -9.83
CA ALA A 39 5.83 9.00 -11.29
C ALA A 39 5.21 10.33 -11.76
N ILE A 40 4.45 11.03 -10.88
CA ILE A 40 3.91 12.33 -11.20
C ILE A 40 4.95 13.45 -10.99
N PRO A 41 4.78 14.64 -11.60
CA PRO A 41 5.65 15.78 -11.36
C PRO A 41 5.80 16.14 -9.90
N CYS A 42 7.00 16.53 -9.47
CA CYS A 42 7.32 16.85 -8.07
C CYS A 42 6.34 17.88 -7.47
N GLY A 43 6.05 18.97 -8.21
CA GLY A 43 5.12 20.01 -7.77
C GLY A 43 3.68 19.51 -7.57
N GLU A 44 3.23 18.55 -8.38
CA GLU A 44 1.88 17.96 -8.20
C GLU A 44 1.81 17.05 -6.97
N LEU A 45 2.87 16.28 -6.70
CA LEU A 45 2.96 15.49 -5.48
C LEU A 45 3.02 16.37 -4.23
N ALA A 46 3.75 17.48 -4.29
CA ALA A 46 3.79 18.48 -3.22
C ALA A 46 2.41 19.07 -2.95
N ARG A 47 1.65 19.48 -3.99
CA ARG A 47 0.27 19.96 -3.84
C ARG A 47 -0.64 18.97 -3.10
N ILE A 48 -0.51 17.67 -3.43
CA ILE A 48 -1.29 16.62 -2.77
C ILE A 48 -0.91 16.49 -1.30
N LEU A 49 0.38 16.50 -0.96
CA LEU A 49 0.86 16.42 0.42
C LEU A 49 0.42 17.62 1.23
N ASP A 50 0.59 18.84 0.70
CA ASP A 50 0.13 20.08 1.32
C ASP A 50 -1.36 20.06 1.66
N ALA A 51 -2.18 19.66 0.68
CA ALA A 51 -3.62 19.60 0.87
C ALA A 51 -4.00 18.52 1.91
N ALA A 52 -3.39 17.33 1.83
CA ALA A 52 -3.67 16.24 2.75
C ALA A 52 -3.27 16.59 4.19
N GLN A 53 -2.09 17.19 4.39
CA GLN A 53 -1.63 17.57 5.72
C GLN A 53 -2.44 18.72 6.33
N ARG A 54 -2.91 19.68 5.52
CA ARG A 54 -3.83 20.72 5.98
C ARG A 54 -5.23 20.18 6.31
N ALA A 55 -5.74 19.27 5.49
CA ALA A 55 -7.07 18.68 5.69
C ALA A 55 -7.13 17.74 6.89
N PHE A 56 -6.02 17.03 7.16
CA PHE A 56 -5.90 15.97 8.19
C PHE A 56 -4.72 16.23 9.14
N PRO A 57 -4.77 17.28 9.97
CA PRO A 57 -3.68 17.59 10.89
C PRO A 57 -3.56 16.52 11.98
N GLY A 58 -2.33 16.33 12.48
CA GLY A 58 -2.05 15.49 13.64
C GLY A 58 -1.77 14.00 13.32
N ALA A 59 -1.65 13.60 12.04
CA ALA A 59 -1.14 12.28 11.70
C ALA A 59 0.30 12.11 12.22
N VAL A 60 0.54 10.99 12.92
CA VAL A 60 1.86 10.68 13.52
C VAL A 60 2.78 9.95 12.55
N GLU A 61 2.26 9.46 11.45
CA GLU A 61 3.00 8.75 10.40
C GLU A 61 2.55 9.23 9.03
N TRP A 62 3.50 9.59 8.17
CA TRP A 62 3.28 9.81 6.74
C TRP A 62 4.17 8.89 5.93
N THR A 63 3.55 8.09 5.08
CA THR A 63 4.22 7.15 4.17
C THR A 63 3.93 7.51 2.72
N VAL A 64 4.95 7.46 1.88
CA VAL A 64 4.80 7.59 0.42
C VAL A 64 5.46 6.40 -0.28
N GLU A 65 4.71 5.70 -1.13
CA GLU A 65 5.26 4.68 -2.01
C GLU A 65 6.10 5.34 -3.11
N ALA A 66 7.40 5.42 -2.91
CA ALA A 66 8.32 5.80 -3.98
C ALA A 66 8.60 4.61 -4.93
N GLY A 67 8.04 3.49 -4.65
CA GLY A 67 7.90 2.17 -5.28
C GLY A 67 8.82 1.76 -6.43
N ARG A 68 9.11 2.66 -7.36
CA ARG A 68 9.94 2.38 -8.54
C ARG A 68 11.24 3.18 -8.48
N PRO A 69 12.41 2.52 -8.39
CA PRO A 69 13.70 3.19 -8.33
C PRO A 69 13.94 4.19 -9.47
N ASP A 70 13.43 3.90 -10.67
CA ASP A 70 13.55 4.77 -11.86
C ASP A 70 12.72 6.06 -11.78
N THR A 71 11.87 6.23 -10.79
CA THR A 71 11.08 7.45 -10.55
C THR A 71 11.57 8.27 -9.36
N ILE A 72 12.60 7.79 -8.67
CA ILE A 72 13.18 8.42 -7.48
C ILE A 72 14.33 9.34 -7.91
N ASP A 73 14.26 10.60 -7.51
CA ASP A 73 15.29 11.59 -7.69
C ASP A 73 15.49 12.45 -6.43
N CYS A 74 16.57 13.23 -6.43
CA CYS A 74 16.95 14.05 -5.29
C CYS A 74 15.91 15.16 -4.98
N GLU A 75 15.29 15.73 -6.02
CA GLU A 75 14.28 16.79 -5.86
C GLU A 75 13.05 16.24 -5.14
N LYS A 76 12.50 15.12 -5.61
CA LYS A 76 11.33 14.48 -4.99
C LYS A 76 11.61 14.03 -3.56
N LEU A 77 12.77 13.42 -3.31
CA LEU A 77 13.11 12.97 -1.96
C LEU A 77 13.26 14.14 -0.98
N ARG A 78 13.86 15.25 -1.39
CA ARG A 78 13.94 16.48 -0.58
C ARG A 78 12.54 17.03 -0.31
N MET A 79 11.72 17.15 -1.35
CA MET A 79 10.32 17.59 -1.21
C MET A 79 9.56 16.72 -0.22
N LEU A 80 9.69 15.38 -0.28
CA LEU A 80 9.05 14.47 0.68
C LEU A 80 9.55 14.71 2.11
N ARG A 81 10.84 14.95 2.31
CA ARG A 81 11.41 15.28 3.63
C ARG A 81 10.89 16.62 4.16
N ASP A 82 10.83 17.64 3.31
CA ASP A 82 10.31 18.97 3.67
C ASP A 82 8.84 18.90 4.10
N HIS A 83 8.07 17.93 3.57
CA HIS A 83 6.70 17.62 4.01
C HIS A 83 6.64 16.61 5.17
N ALA A 84 7.71 16.41 5.91
CA ALA A 84 7.77 15.50 7.06
C ALA A 84 7.31 14.06 6.76
N VAL A 85 7.49 13.59 5.51
CA VAL A 85 7.29 12.18 5.17
C VAL A 85 8.37 11.37 5.87
N GLY A 86 7.99 10.57 6.85
CA GLY A 86 8.92 9.77 7.66
C GLY A 86 9.30 8.45 7.00
N ARG A 87 8.37 7.84 6.26
CA ARG A 87 8.54 6.53 5.63
C ARG A 87 8.38 6.61 4.11
N ILE A 88 9.26 5.92 3.39
CA ILE A 88 9.11 5.68 1.94
C ILE A 88 9.29 4.20 1.63
N SER A 89 8.86 3.77 0.45
CA SER A 89 9.23 2.46 -0.09
C SER A 89 10.15 2.59 -1.30
N VAL A 90 11.17 1.74 -1.37
CA VAL A 90 12.05 1.56 -2.54
C VAL A 90 11.98 0.08 -2.90
N ASN A 91 11.20 -0.26 -3.94
CA ASN A 91 10.77 -1.63 -4.17
C ASN A 91 11.58 -2.33 -5.27
N PRO A 92 12.57 -3.18 -4.93
CA PRO A 92 13.34 -3.92 -5.92
C PRO A 92 12.50 -4.96 -6.67
N GLN A 93 11.53 -5.60 -6.03
CA GLN A 93 10.84 -6.82 -6.41
C GLN A 93 11.78 -8.04 -6.41
N THR A 94 12.92 -7.95 -7.05
CA THR A 94 14.07 -8.85 -7.05
C THR A 94 15.34 -8.03 -7.36
N PHE A 95 16.52 -8.57 -7.07
CA PHE A 95 17.81 -7.98 -7.49
C PHE A 95 18.41 -8.69 -8.72
N ASP A 96 17.66 -9.63 -9.33
CA ASP A 96 18.08 -10.31 -10.55
C ASP A 96 17.60 -9.53 -11.79
N ASP A 97 18.56 -8.93 -12.52
CA ASP A 97 18.26 -8.07 -13.65
C ASP A 97 17.57 -8.79 -14.82
N ASP A 98 17.80 -10.09 -15.00
CA ASP A 98 17.10 -10.88 -16.00
C ASP A 98 15.64 -11.08 -15.66
N THR A 99 15.34 -11.32 -14.40
CA THR A 99 13.98 -11.40 -13.88
C THR A 99 13.28 -10.05 -13.96
N LEU A 100 13.96 -8.94 -13.59
CA LEU A 100 13.41 -7.58 -13.73
C LEU A 100 13.00 -7.28 -15.17
N ARG A 101 13.87 -7.56 -16.14
CA ARG A 101 13.54 -7.39 -17.57
C ARG A 101 12.35 -8.25 -18.00
N ARG A 102 12.28 -9.49 -17.54
CA ARG A 102 11.21 -10.43 -17.86
C ARG A 102 9.84 -9.95 -17.33
N ILE A 103 9.79 -9.31 -16.16
CA ILE A 103 8.56 -8.75 -15.60
C ILE A 103 8.28 -7.31 -16.04
N GLY A 104 9.04 -6.79 -17.01
CA GLY A 104 8.84 -5.47 -17.60
C GLY A 104 9.21 -4.30 -16.68
N ARG A 105 10.18 -4.50 -15.78
CA ARG A 105 10.76 -3.42 -14.98
C ARG A 105 11.86 -2.70 -15.75
N ALA A 106 11.84 -1.37 -15.70
CA ALA A 106 12.83 -0.53 -16.39
C ALA A 106 14.12 -0.33 -15.57
N HIS A 107 14.09 -0.61 -14.27
CA HIS A 107 15.23 -0.45 -13.38
C HIS A 107 16.03 -1.76 -13.23
N THR A 108 17.26 -1.62 -12.77
CA THR A 108 18.15 -2.72 -12.40
C THR A 108 18.30 -2.83 -10.87
N GLY A 109 18.90 -3.92 -10.40
CA GLY A 109 19.30 -4.05 -8.99
C GLY A 109 20.24 -2.92 -8.55
N ALA A 110 21.16 -2.49 -9.43
CA ALA A 110 22.05 -1.36 -9.16
C ALA A 110 21.30 -0.02 -9.03
N ASP A 111 20.23 0.19 -9.81
CA ASP A 111 19.36 1.38 -9.67
C ASP A 111 18.66 1.39 -8.33
N THR A 112 18.21 0.23 -7.86
CA THR A 112 17.60 0.09 -6.53
C THR A 112 18.57 0.48 -5.41
N VAL A 113 19.82 0.01 -5.49
CA VAL A 113 20.86 0.37 -4.52
C VAL A 113 21.10 1.89 -4.54
N ARG A 114 21.27 2.48 -5.72
CA ARG A 114 21.47 3.94 -5.83
C ARG A 114 20.30 4.75 -5.26
N ALA A 115 19.07 4.35 -5.54
CA ALA A 115 17.88 5.01 -5.01
C ALA A 115 17.80 4.89 -3.48
N TYR A 116 18.15 3.73 -2.94
CA TYR A 116 18.20 3.49 -1.49
C TYR A 116 19.28 4.34 -0.82
N GLU A 117 20.51 4.36 -1.36
CA GLU A 117 21.62 5.14 -0.83
C GLU A 117 21.33 6.65 -0.89
N LEU A 118 20.71 7.11 -1.99
CA LEU A 118 20.26 8.49 -2.12
C LEU A 118 19.24 8.85 -1.05
N ALA A 119 18.25 7.99 -0.81
CA ALA A 119 17.25 8.20 0.24
C ALA A 119 17.92 8.26 1.64
N ARG A 120 18.86 7.35 1.92
CA ARG A 120 19.65 7.37 3.16
C ARG A 120 20.44 8.65 3.33
N SER A 121 21.13 9.11 2.27
CA SER A 121 21.94 10.34 2.30
C SER A 121 21.09 11.59 2.59
N LEU A 122 19.80 11.57 2.25
CA LEU A 122 18.83 12.62 2.54
C LEU A 122 18.10 12.45 3.86
N GLY A 123 18.53 11.49 4.70
CA GLY A 123 18.05 11.32 6.08
C GLY A 123 16.78 10.50 6.22
N PHE A 124 16.37 9.68 5.23
CA PHE A 124 15.31 8.70 5.44
C PHE A 124 15.85 7.54 6.29
N ASP A 125 15.28 7.36 7.47
CA ASP A 125 15.61 6.31 8.44
C ASP A 125 14.49 5.27 8.59
N ASP A 126 13.50 5.32 7.71
CA ASP A 126 12.41 4.34 7.63
C ASP A 126 12.07 4.05 6.15
N ILE A 127 12.75 3.03 5.63
CA ILE A 127 12.60 2.59 4.24
C ILE A 127 12.06 1.17 4.21
N ASN A 128 11.00 0.96 3.44
CA ASN A 128 10.47 -0.37 3.14
C ASN A 128 10.98 -0.86 1.78
N MET A 129 11.21 -2.17 1.66
CA MET A 129 11.48 -2.84 0.39
C MET A 129 10.47 -3.95 0.15
N ASP A 130 9.80 -3.93 -1.03
CA ASP A 130 8.93 -5.02 -1.44
C ASP A 130 9.69 -6.02 -2.31
N LEU A 131 9.54 -7.29 -1.99
CA LEU A 131 10.03 -8.44 -2.75
C LEU A 131 8.85 -9.27 -3.26
N ILE A 132 9.02 -9.91 -4.39
CA ILE A 132 8.05 -10.87 -4.91
C ILE A 132 8.74 -12.20 -5.08
N ALA A 133 8.31 -13.20 -4.33
CA ALA A 133 8.76 -14.58 -4.49
C ALA A 133 8.03 -15.27 -5.65
N ALA A 134 8.72 -16.18 -6.31
CA ALA A 134 8.22 -16.98 -7.41
C ALA A 134 7.91 -16.16 -8.69
N LEU A 135 8.70 -15.13 -8.97
CA LEU A 135 8.67 -14.45 -10.26
C LEU A 135 8.99 -15.42 -11.41
N PRO A 136 8.48 -15.18 -12.63
CA PRO A 136 8.72 -16.06 -13.77
C PRO A 136 10.22 -16.29 -14.02
N GLY A 137 10.63 -17.57 -14.01
CA GLY A 137 12.02 -17.99 -14.20
C GLY A 137 12.95 -17.73 -13.01
N GLU A 138 12.43 -17.29 -11.86
CA GLU A 138 13.21 -17.14 -10.63
C GLU A 138 13.34 -18.51 -9.94
N THR A 139 14.56 -18.84 -9.50
CA THR A 139 14.80 -20.05 -8.70
C THR A 139 14.96 -19.69 -7.21
N PRO A 140 14.86 -20.67 -6.29
CA PRO A 140 15.12 -20.43 -4.86
C PRO A 140 16.50 -19.81 -4.60
N GLU A 141 17.52 -20.16 -5.42
CA GLU A 141 18.88 -19.60 -5.29
C GLU A 141 18.92 -18.14 -5.74
N ILE A 142 18.21 -17.77 -6.81
CA ILE A 142 18.10 -16.36 -7.26
C ILE A 142 17.40 -15.54 -6.18
N PHE A 143 16.28 -16.01 -5.65
CA PHE A 143 15.56 -15.37 -4.58
C PHE A 143 16.40 -15.26 -3.30
N SER A 144 17.20 -16.29 -2.98
CA SER A 144 18.13 -16.27 -1.85
C SER A 144 19.18 -15.15 -2.00
N ARG A 145 19.74 -14.95 -3.22
CA ARG A 145 20.67 -13.83 -3.49
C ARG A 145 19.98 -12.46 -3.35
N THR A 146 18.71 -12.36 -3.74
CA THR A 146 17.90 -11.16 -3.51
C THR A 146 17.79 -10.87 -2.01
N LEU A 147 17.55 -11.89 -1.18
CA LEU A 147 17.52 -11.73 0.28
C LEU A 147 18.90 -11.32 0.85
N ASP A 148 20.02 -11.82 0.30
CA ASP A 148 21.36 -11.38 0.70
C ASP A 148 21.51 -9.86 0.53
N ARG A 149 21.14 -9.35 -0.64
CA ARG A 149 21.22 -7.91 -0.94
C ARG A 149 20.32 -7.07 -0.03
N VAL A 150 19.10 -7.52 0.25
CA VAL A 150 18.20 -6.82 1.18
C VAL A 150 18.77 -6.79 2.59
N ILE A 151 19.32 -7.91 3.07
CA ILE A 151 19.93 -7.99 4.40
C ILE A 151 21.15 -7.07 4.51
N GLU A 152 21.99 -7.00 3.46
CA GLU A 152 23.14 -6.07 3.39
C GLU A 152 22.71 -4.61 3.42
N LEU A 153 21.68 -4.23 2.65
CA LEU A 153 21.13 -2.87 2.63
C LEU A 153 20.45 -2.52 3.95
N ASN A 154 19.95 -3.51 4.66
CA ASN A 154 19.41 -3.37 6.00
C ASN A 154 18.29 -2.32 6.15
N PRO A 155 17.20 -2.37 5.33
CA PRO A 155 16.06 -1.47 5.46
C PRO A 155 15.32 -1.69 6.78
N GLU A 156 14.41 -0.77 7.14
CA GLU A 156 13.62 -0.89 8.37
C GLU A 156 12.49 -1.88 8.24
N SER A 157 11.95 -2.03 7.04
CA SER A 157 10.90 -3.02 6.77
C SER A 157 11.07 -3.68 5.41
N VAL A 158 10.57 -4.90 5.30
CA VAL A 158 10.57 -5.72 4.09
C VAL A 158 9.20 -6.36 3.95
N THR A 159 8.58 -6.21 2.79
CA THR A 159 7.36 -6.97 2.48
C THR A 159 7.68 -8.06 1.47
N VAL A 160 7.37 -9.29 1.79
CA VAL A 160 7.54 -10.43 0.88
C VAL A 160 6.18 -10.85 0.36
N HIS A 161 5.98 -10.64 -0.94
CA HIS A 161 4.80 -11.06 -1.66
C HIS A 161 5.04 -12.41 -2.32
N ALA A 162 4.03 -13.27 -2.32
CA ALA A 162 3.97 -14.39 -3.25
C ALA A 162 3.29 -13.93 -4.55
N LEU A 163 3.85 -14.31 -5.69
CA LEU A 163 3.30 -13.89 -6.99
C LEU A 163 1.83 -14.29 -7.11
N ALA A 164 0.98 -13.31 -7.40
CA ALA A 164 -0.41 -13.50 -7.75
C ALA A 164 -0.65 -13.03 -9.19
N ILE A 165 -0.93 -13.96 -10.09
CA ILE A 165 -1.14 -13.64 -11.50
C ILE A 165 -2.60 -13.24 -11.70
N LYS A 166 -2.85 -11.96 -11.93
CA LYS A 166 -4.19 -11.46 -12.24
C LYS A 166 -4.52 -11.75 -13.71
N ARG A 167 -5.72 -12.26 -13.99
CA ARG A 167 -6.20 -12.59 -15.34
C ARG A 167 -6.09 -11.44 -16.37
N SER A 168 -6.10 -10.19 -15.92
CA SER A 168 -6.01 -8.98 -16.75
C SER A 168 -4.60 -8.38 -16.81
N SER A 169 -3.57 -9.09 -16.37
CA SER A 169 -2.20 -8.57 -16.42
C SER A 169 -1.50 -8.94 -17.74
N ARG A 170 -0.62 -8.04 -18.24
CA ARG A 170 0.25 -8.36 -19.40
C ARG A 170 1.09 -9.63 -19.16
N LEU A 171 1.46 -9.88 -17.92
CA LEU A 171 2.18 -11.09 -17.53
C LEU A 171 1.33 -12.35 -17.76
N HIS A 172 0.02 -12.28 -17.51
CA HIS A 172 -0.90 -13.37 -17.80
C HIS A 172 -0.99 -13.63 -19.31
N GLU A 173 -1.09 -12.57 -20.13
CA GLU A 173 -1.10 -12.70 -21.59
C GLU A 173 0.20 -13.29 -22.12
N GLN A 174 1.36 -12.85 -21.61
CA GLN A 174 2.67 -13.35 -22.00
C GLN A 174 2.91 -14.81 -21.60
N LEU A 175 2.41 -15.24 -20.44
CA LEU A 175 2.52 -16.63 -19.98
C LEU A 175 1.60 -17.58 -20.75
N HIS A 176 0.45 -17.11 -21.25
CA HIS A 176 -0.44 -17.90 -22.10
C HIS A 176 0.05 -18.03 -23.55
N VAL A 177 0.84 -17.09 -24.04
CA VAL A 177 1.42 -17.15 -25.40
C VAL A 177 2.65 -18.08 -25.44
N SER A 178 3.32 -18.27 -24.31
CA SER A 178 4.42 -19.22 -24.16
C SER A 178 3.90 -20.53 -23.50
N GLU A 179 3.03 -21.28 -24.17
CA GLU A 179 2.64 -22.65 -23.79
C GLU A 179 3.84 -23.59 -23.84
N GLY A 180 4.74 -23.47 -22.90
CA GLY A 180 5.83 -24.36 -22.61
C GLY A 180 6.13 -24.29 -21.12
N GLU A 181 6.25 -25.42 -20.47
CA GLU A 181 6.42 -25.66 -19.02
C GLU A 181 7.59 -24.93 -18.35
N HIS A 182 8.19 -23.90 -18.96
CA HIS A 182 9.51 -23.35 -18.60
C HIS A 182 9.46 -21.98 -17.88
N GLY A 183 8.31 -21.53 -17.36
CA GLY A 183 8.24 -20.17 -16.79
C GLY A 183 7.58 -20.01 -15.42
N GLN A 184 6.77 -20.96 -14.98
CA GLN A 184 6.11 -20.86 -13.68
C GLN A 184 6.87 -21.62 -12.60
N VAL A 185 7.13 -20.94 -11.48
CA VAL A 185 7.66 -21.59 -10.28
C VAL A 185 6.57 -22.48 -9.69
N SER A 186 6.92 -23.71 -9.31
CA SER A 186 6.00 -24.64 -8.67
C SER A 186 5.49 -24.08 -7.33
N ALA A 187 4.31 -24.54 -6.89
CA ALA A 187 3.79 -24.16 -5.59
C ALA A 187 4.77 -24.49 -4.44
N ASP A 188 5.48 -25.61 -4.55
CA ASP A 188 6.50 -26.03 -3.57
C ASP A 188 7.71 -25.08 -3.59
N GLY A 189 8.19 -24.68 -4.78
CA GLY A 189 9.29 -23.72 -4.91
C GLY A 189 8.91 -22.33 -4.36
N ALA A 190 7.68 -21.89 -4.59
CA ALA A 190 7.17 -20.65 -4.00
C ALA A 190 7.10 -20.73 -2.47
N ALA A 191 6.62 -21.87 -1.93
CA ALA A 191 6.56 -22.10 -0.49
C ALA A 191 7.97 -22.12 0.14
N GLU A 192 8.94 -22.73 -0.54
CA GLU A 192 10.34 -22.77 -0.11
C GLU A 192 10.93 -21.35 -0.04
N MET A 193 10.71 -20.51 -1.06
CA MET A 193 11.18 -19.12 -1.09
C MET A 193 10.58 -18.31 0.08
N ILE A 194 9.27 -18.40 0.32
CA ILE A 194 8.60 -17.72 1.44
C ILE A 194 9.14 -18.22 2.78
N ALA A 195 9.33 -19.53 2.95
CA ALA A 195 9.90 -20.09 4.16
C ALA A 195 11.37 -19.65 4.36
N CYS A 196 12.16 -19.57 3.28
CA CYS A 196 13.51 -19.04 3.29
C CYS A 196 13.54 -17.57 3.75
N ALA A 197 12.68 -16.71 3.17
CA ALA A 197 12.56 -15.32 3.56
C ALA A 197 12.23 -15.19 5.05
N ARG A 198 11.24 -15.94 5.54
CA ARG A 198 10.86 -15.92 6.97
C ARG A 198 12.04 -16.27 7.87
N ARG A 199 12.74 -17.37 7.60
CA ARG A 199 13.89 -17.80 8.42
C ARG A 199 15.00 -16.75 8.42
N ARG A 200 15.38 -16.25 7.23
CA ARG A 200 16.52 -15.34 7.07
C ARG A 200 16.26 -13.96 7.62
N LEU A 201 15.10 -13.36 7.31
CA LEU A 201 14.73 -12.04 7.83
C LEU A 201 14.58 -12.09 9.36
N THR A 202 13.96 -13.16 9.91
CA THR A 202 13.83 -13.30 11.36
C THR A 202 15.21 -13.46 12.04
N ALA A 203 16.11 -14.25 11.47
CA ALA A 203 17.47 -14.41 11.98
C ALA A 203 18.28 -13.09 11.92
N ALA A 204 18.01 -12.23 10.95
CA ALA A 204 18.65 -10.94 10.78
C ALA A 204 17.96 -9.79 11.58
N GLY A 205 16.94 -10.09 12.39
CA GLY A 205 16.34 -9.16 13.35
C GLY A 205 15.01 -8.52 12.94
N TRP A 206 14.51 -8.80 11.76
CA TRP A 206 13.14 -8.40 11.40
C TRP A 206 12.11 -9.32 12.04
N ARG A 207 10.92 -8.78 12.33
CA ARG A 207 9.79 -9.54 12.87
C ARG A 207 8.57 -9.39 11.96
N PRO A 208 7.80 -10.46 11.69
CA PRO A 208 6.53 -10.33 10.98
C PRO A 208 5.59 -9.47 11.82
N TYR A 209 4.86 -8.53 11.17
CA TYR A 209 3.95 -7.63 11.87
C TYR A 209 2.56 -7.52 11.22
N TYR A 210 2.41 -7.94 9.98
CA TYR A 210 1.13 -8.16 9.32
C TYR A 210 1.24 -9.24 8.26
N LEU A 211 0.10 -9.83 7.92
CA LEU A 211 -0.02 -10.76 6.82
C LEU A 211 -1.35 -10.57 6.10
N TYR A 212 -1.40 -10.90 4.81
CA TYR A 212 -2.64 -10.95 4.06
C TYR A 212 -2.57 -11.93 2.91
N ARG A 213 -3.75 -12.42 2.48
CA ARG A 213 -3.89 -13.30 1.33
C ARG A 213 -4.57 -12.59 0.17
N GLN A 214 -4.09 -12.83 -1.03
CA GLN A 214 -4.78 -12.42 -2.26
C GLN A 214 -5.44 -13.63 -2.90
N LYS A 215 -6.52 -13.39 -3.67
CA LYS A 215 -7.12 -14.42 -4.52
C LYS A 215 -6.13 -14.77 -5.64
N TYR A 216 -6.10 -16.04 -6.02
CA TYR A 216 -5.26 -16.57 -7.11
C TYR A 216 -3.74 -16.53 -6.87
N MET A 217 -3.31 -16.69 -5.62
CA MET A 217 -1.90 -16.90 -5.29
C MET A 217 -1.52 -18.36 -5.52
N ALA A 218 -0.28 -18.61 -6.00
CA ALA A 218 0.29 -19.93 -6.06
C ALA A 218 0.33 -20.54 -4.65
N GLY A 219 -0.21 -21.76 -4.47
CA GLY A 219 -0.11 -22.51 -3.22
C GLY A 219 -0.85 -21.92 -2.00
N ASN A 220 -1.82 -21.01 -2.15
CA ASN A 220 -2.50 -20.32 -1.03
C ASN A 220 -1.54 -19.66 -0.03
N LEU A 221 -0.39 -19.20 -0.50
CA LEU A 221 0.63 -18.56 0.32
C LEU A 221 0.20 -17.19 0.82
N GLU A 222 0.89 -16.68 1.83
CA GLU A 222 0.62 -15.39 2.46
C GLU A 222 1.67 -14.36 2.04
N ASN A 223 1.21 -13.12 1.87
CA ASN A 223 2.10 -11.96 1.82
C ASN A 223 2.39 -11.53 3.26
N VAL A 224 3.64 -11.31 3.59
CA VAL A 224 4.04 -10.99 4.96
C VAL A 224 4.91 -9.74 4.99
N GLY A 225 4.52 -8.80 5.84
CA GLY A 225 5.34 -7.63 6.16
C GLY A 225 6.22 -7.92 7.37
N TYR A 226 7.50 -7.63 7.23
CA TYR A 226 8.51 -7.75 8.29
C TYR A 226 9.04 -6.36 8.62
N ALA A 227 9.24 -6.08 9.90
CA ALA A 227 9.80 -4.81 10.35
C ALA A 227 10.78 -5.01 11.49
N LYS A 228 11.76 -4.12 11.61
CA LYS A 228 12.58 -3.98 12.81
C LYS A 228 11.73 -3.49 13.98
N PRO A 229 12.13 -3.73 15.23
CA PRO A 229 11.43 -3.21 16.41
C PRO A 229 11.18 -1.69 16.30
N GLY A 230 9.92 -1.26 16.51
CA GLY A 230 9.52 0.14 16.44
C GLY A 230 9.33 0.73 15.02
N LYS A 231 9.51 -0.09 13.95
CA LYS A 231 9.40 0.34 12.55
C LYS A 231 8.21 -0.28 11.80
N ALA A 232 7.23 -0.80 12.51
CA ALA A 232 5.99 -1.30 11.92
C ALA A 232 5.12 -0.14 11.40
N CYS A 233 4.63 -0.23 10.16
CA CYS A 233 3.78 0.78 9.54
C CYS A 233 2.37 0.75 10.13
N LEU A 234 1.92 1.84 10.74
CA LEU A 234 0.61 1.94 11.37
C LEU A 234 -0.54 1.75 10.37
N TYR A 235 -0.38 2.32 9.17
CA TYR A 235 -1.38 2.14 8.11
C TYR A 235 -1.55 0.66 7.75
N ASN A 236 -0.46 -0.08 7.57
CA ASN A 236 -0.53 -1.50 7.22
C ASN A 236 -1.21 -2.32 8.31
N ILE A 237 -0.88 -2.08 9.59
CA ILE A 237 -1.54 -2.75 10.71
C ILE A 237 -3.04 -2.44 10.69
N GLY A 238 -3.42 -1.16 10.71
CA GLY A 238 -4.82 -0.75 10.75
C GLY A 238 -5.66 -1.26 9.59
N ASN A 239 -5.07 -1.32 8.38
CA ASN A 239 -5.75 -1.75 7.18
C ASN A 239 -5.85 -3.29 7.06
N MET A 240 -4.81 -4.03 7.41
CA MET A 240 -4.75 -5.49 7.23
C MET A 240 -5.42 -6.24 8.38
N GLU A 241 -5.23 -5.78 9.61
CA GLU A 241 -5.89 -6.35 10.80
C GLU A 241 -7.32 -5.81 11.01
N GLU A 242 -7.78 -4.92 10.11
CA GLU A 242 -9.12 -4.29 10.19
C GLU A 242 -9.41 -3.67 11.57
N THR A 243 -8.39 -3.05 12.16
CA THR A 243 -8.47 -2.40 13.48
C THR A 243 -8.70 -0.89 13.40
N ALA A 244 -8.69 -0.32 12.19
CA ALA A 244 -8.94 1.09 11.94
C ALA A 244 -9.78 1.30 10.68
N SER A 245 -10.62 2.34 10.68
CA SER A 245 -11.26 2.84 9.47
C SER A 245 -10.21 3.42 8.54
N VAL A 246 -10.39 3.22 7.24
CA VAL A 246 -9.52 3.77 6.18
C VAL A 246 -10.34 4.71 5.31
N LEU A 247 -10.07 6.00 5.40
CA LEU A 247 -10.57 6.99 4.45
C LEU A 247 -9.66 6.98 3.22
N ALA A 248 -10.15 6.45 2.11
CA ALA A 248 -9.39 6.31 0.89
C ALA A 248 -9.86 7.30 -0.18
N LEU A 249 -8.91 8.03 -0.78
CA LEU A 249 -9.13 9.13 -1.72
C LEU A 249 -8.42 8.81 -3.05
N GLY A 250 -8.94 9.34 -4.15
CA GLY A 250 -8.40 9.11 -5.49
C GLY A 250 -9.19 8.09 -6.30
N ALA A 251 -8.92 8.01 -7.60
CA ALA A 251 -9.58 7.09 -8.51
C ALA A 251 -9.30 5.62 -8.13
N GLY A 252 -10.35 4.80 -8.04
CA GLY A 252 -10.26 3.39 -7.66
C GLY A 252 -10.00 3.12 -6.19
N ALA A 253 -9.88 4.15 -5.36
CA ALA A 253 -9.74 4.02 -3.92
C ALA A 253 -11.00 3.44 -3.27
N ILE A 254 -10.86 2.70 -2.17
CA ILE A 254 -11.97 2.09 -1.45
C ILE A 254 -11.87 2.48 0.01
N THR A 255 -12.75 3.39 0.43
CA THR A 255 -12.93 3.70 1.85
C THR A 255 -13.49 2.48 2.57
N LYS A 256 -12.86 2.08 3.67
CA LYS A 256 -13.36 1.08 4.63
C LYS A 256 -13.75 1.78 5.91
N TRP A 257 -14.97 1.60 6.35
CA TRP A 257 -15.45 2.17 7.59
C TRP A 257 -15.82 1.06 8.57
N LEU A 258 -15.23 1.12 9.75
CA LEU A 258 -15.49 0.19 10.84
C LEU A 258 -16.49 0.88 11.78
N TYR A 259 -17.64 0.24 11.97
CA TYR A 259 -18.60 0.67 12.97
C TYR A 259 -18.28 0.00 14.29
N ASP A 260 -18.14 0.80 15.35
CA ASP A 260 -18.16 0.28 16.71
C ASP A 260 -19.60 -0.10 17.13
N ARG A 261 -19.71 -0.81 18.28
CA ARG A 261 -21.01 -1.29 18.76
C ARG A 261 -21.98 -0.16 19.09
N GLU A 262 -21.48 0.94 19.61
CA GLU A 262 -22.28 2.11 20.00
C GLU A 262 -22.88 2.80 18.78
N ILE A 263 -22.09 3.01 17.75
CA ILE A 263 -22.56 3.58 16.46
C ILE A 263 -23.57 2.64 15.80
N LEU A 264 -23.33 1.32 15.84
CA LEU A 264 -24.27 0.33 15.30
C LEU A 264 -25.57 0.28 16.08
N ALA A 265 -25.54 0.38 17.41
CA ALA A 265 -26.72 0.42 18.24
C ALA A 265 -27.58 1.65 17.93
N ALA A 266 -26.96 2.82 17.85
CA ALA A 266 -27.61 4.07 17.47
C ALA A 266 -28.22 4.01 16.07
N ALA A 267 -27.48 3.51 15.08
CA ALA A 267 -27.96 3.37 13.70
C ALA A 267 -29.10 2.34 13.54
N LYS A 268 -29.24 1.39 14.47
CA LYS A 268 -30.30 0.37 14.47
C LYS A 268 -31.43 0.66 15.44
N GLY A 269 -31.36 1.75 16.20
CA GLY A 269 -32.35 2.07 17.24
C GLY A 269 -32.47 1.00 18.32
N CYS A 270 -31.40 0.29 18.65
CA CYS A 270 -31.37 -0.78 19.62
C CYS A 270 -30.32 -0.55 20.71
N ASP A 271 -30.47 -1.24 21.87
CA ASP A 271 -29.49 -1.17 22.94
C ASP A 271 -28.17 -1.87 22.56
N VAL A 272 -27.05 -1.31 23.03
CA VAL A 272 -25.69 -1.90 22.88
C VAL A 272 -25.65 -3.32 23.46
N GLU A 273 -26.38 -3.59 24.53
CA GLU A 273 -26.50 -4.93 25.14
C GLU A 273 -27.17 -5.94 24.22
N ALA A 274 -28.18 -5.54 23.45
CA ALA A 274 -28.81 -6.39 22.45
C ALA A 274 -27.84 -6.82 21.34
N LEU A 275 -26.78 -6.04 21.09
CA LEU A 275 -25.71 -6.38 20.14
C LEU A 275 -24.65 -7.33 20.72
N ARG A 276 -24.59 -7.54 22.04
CA ARG A 276 -23.64 -8.48 22.68
C ARG A 276 -23.89 -9.94 22.33
N PHE A 277 -25.13 -10.31 22.07
CA PHE A 277 -25.54 -11.68 21.75
C PHE A 277 -25.61 -12.01 20.26
N ALA A 278 -25.57 -10.98 19.39
CA ALA A 278 -25.32 -11.23 17.99
C ALA A 278 -23.80 -11.46 17.81
N ASN A 279 -23.40 -12.53 17.11
CA ASN A 279 -22.02 -12.72 16.61
C ASN A 279 -21.68 -11.60 15.63
N LEU A 280 -21.65 -10.35 16.10
CA LEU A 280 -21.31 -9.18 15.34
C LEU A 280 -19.80 -9.12 15.27
N GLN A 281 -19.26 -9.76 14.22
CA GLN A 281 -18.03 -9.26 13.62
C GLN A 281 -18.22 -7.75 13.41
N LEU A 282 -17.22 -6.95 13.74
CA LEU A 282 -17.18 -5.52 13.44
C LEU A 282 -17.72 -5.30 12.02
N ARG A 283 -18.83 -4.56 11.89
CA ARG A 283 -19.42 -4.32 10.57
C ARG A 283 -18.51 -3.40 9.81
N ILE A 284 -18.01 -3.90 8.69
CA ILE A 284 -17.17 -3.11 7.77
C ILE A 284 -18.00 -2.76 6.56
N GLU A 285 -18.19 -1.48 6.31
CA GLU A 285 -18.80 -0.99 5.09
C GLU A 285 -17.76 -0.34 4.18
N ARG A 286 -18.04 -0.33 2.87
CA ARG A 286 -17.09 0.13 1.87
C ARG A 286 -17.75 1.12 0.92
N ALA A 287 -17.07 2.25 0.68
CA ALA A 287 -17.44 3.23 -0.34
C ALA A 287 -16.33 3.29 -1.41
N PRO A 288 -16.52 2.64 -2.57
CA PRO A 288 -15.54 2.68 -3.65
C PRO A 288 -15.68 3.95 -4.48
N ASN A 289 -14.55 4.54 -4.87
CA ASN A 289 -14.46 5.50 -5.95
C ASN A 289 -14.44 4.77 -7.31
N VAL A 290 -14.89 5.45 -8.36
CA VAL A 290 -14.77 4.94 -9.73
C VAL A 290 -13.30 4.82 -10.13
N ARG A 291 -12.98 3.80 -10.95
CA ARG A 291 -11.59 3.53 -11.38
C ARG A 291 -11.15 4.37 -12.57
N ASN A 292 -12.10 4.71 -13.46
CA ASN A 292 -11.79 5.51 -14.64
C ASN A 292 -11.51 6.96 -14.21
N ILE A 293 -10.37 7.51 -14.62
CA ILE A 293 -9.89 8.83 -14.21
C ILE A 293 -10.86 9.93 -14.67
N GLN A 294 -11.36 9.89 -15.91
CA GLN A 294 -12.29 10.91 -16.39
C GLN A 294 -13.59 10.87 -15.59
N GLN A 295 -14.17 9.69 -15.39
CA GLN A 295 -15.36 9.54 -14.56
C GLN A 295 -15.14 9.98 -13.11
N TYR A 296 -13.94 9.79 -12.57
CA TYR A 296 -13.59 10.26 -11.23
C TYR A 296 -13.61 11.79 -11.17
N ILE A 297 -13.00 12.45 -12.15
CA ILE A 297 -13.00 13.91 -12.26
C ILE A 297 -14.42 14.45 -12.37
N ASP A 298 -15.24 13.88 -13.25
CA ASP A 298 -16.61 14.35 -13.55
C ASP A 298 -17.60 14.10 -12.40
N ARG A 299 -17.31 13.12 -11.52
CA ARG A 299 -18.24 12.65 -10.47
C ARG A 299 -17.69 12.80 -9.07
N ILE A 300 -16.80 13.77 -8.84
CA ILE A 300 -16.12 13.93 -7.55
C ILE A 300 -17.11 14.15 -6.39
N ASP A 301 -18.17 14.92 -6.61
CA ASP A 301 -19.17 15.21 -5.57
C ASP A 301 -19.95 13.95 -5.18
N GLU A 302 -20.19 13.04 -6.13
CA GLU A 302 -20.79 11.74 -5.84
C GLU A 302 -19.84 10.86 -5.00
N MET A 303 -18.53 10.86 -5.32
CA MET A 303 -17.53 10.11 -4.53
C MET A 303 -17.48 10.59 -3.08
N VAL A 304 -17.55 11.90 -2.88
CA VAL A 304 -17.64 12.50 -1.54
C VAL A 304 -18.97 12.17 -0.87
N GLY A 305 -20.08 12.24 -1.60
CA GLY A 305 -21.42 11.90 -1.09
C GLY A 305 -21.50 10.47 -0.55
N ARG A 306 -20.89 9.50 -1.25
CA ARG A 306 -20.80 8.10 -0.79
C ARG A 306 -20.06 7.97 0.53
N LYS A 307 -18.97 8.74 0.71
CA LYS A 307 -18.20 8.75 1.95
C LYS A 307 -18.96 9.48 3.07
N ARG A 308 -19.66 10.57 2.75
CA ARG A 308 -20.51 11.30 3.70
C ARG A 308 -21.57 10.36 4.27
N ALA A 309 -22.30 9.64 3.45
CA ALA A 309 -23.32 8.68 3.88
C ALA A 309 -22.74 7.57 4.78
N LEU A 310 -21.48 7.19 4.56
CA LEU A 310 -20.80 6.18 5.37
C LEU A 310 -20.30 6.73 6.72
N ILE A 311 -19.73 7.96 6.71
CA ILE A 311 -19.10 8.59 7.88
C ILE A 311 -20.15 9.27 8.77
N LEU A 312 -21.17 9.86 8.16
CA LEU A 312 -22.28 10.56 8.81
C LEU A 312 -23.60 9.91 8.38
N PRO A 313 -23.89 8.66 8.81
CA PRO A 313 -25.18 8.06 8.48
C PRO A 313 -26.31 8.94 9.03
N GLU A 314 -27.29 9.25 8.19
CA GLU A 314 -28.51 9.89 8.63
C GLU A 314 -29.18 8.92 9.62
N VAL A 315 -29.35 9.36 10.84
CA VAL A 315 -30.19 8.63 11.80
C VAL A 315 -31.62 8.95 11.36
N GLU A 316 -32.28 8.01 10.70
CA GLU A 316 -33.72 8.12 10.49
C GLU A 316 -34.37 8.30 11.86
N ALA A 317 -34.99 9.47 12.06
CA ALA A 317 -35.64 9.86 13.31
C ALA A 317 -36.91 9.04 13.56
#